data_728d8c65c113f537bbbb897bed1fa3d7
#
_entry.id   728d8c65c113f537bbbb897bed1fa3d7
#
_cell.length_a   1.000
_cell.length_b   1.000
_cell.length_c   1.000
_cell.angle_alpha   90.00
_cell.angle_beta   90.00
_cell.angle_gamma   90.00
#
_symmetry.space_group_name_H-M   'P 1'
#
loop_
_entity.id
_entity.type
_entity.pdbx_description
1 polymer ?
#
loop_
_entity_poly.entity_id
_entity_poly.type
_entity_poly.pdbx_seq_one_letter_code
_entity_poly.pdbx_strand_id
1 'polypeptide(L)'
;MIYSLLDTDLYKFSTSYAYMKLYPEAEGTFSFTDRNKTQLTVDVIEKLKLEMPKLCDLSLTLAEYKWCCKHIPYIPQVYWEWLRGFHFDFDKIIVWLDDEKHLHIEVTDNLYKVTLYEVPILAIVSELYSRAQGVVNVSDAIDKLDVKINIANEHNLKFSEFGTRRRYSAALHELIVQRLKEKCPINCVGTSNVYFAMKYKMTPIGTFPHEWIMFHGAIWGYQEANYLGMRDWVRTYDGNLGIFLMDTYTSKVGLKNMSLKFAKLFDGVRQDSGDEYEIGNEVIARYKELGIDPTTKTIVFSNALNFNKYLDIHNYFNGRIRISAGIGTNLTNDTEFISANIVMKLSKCRINKNQDWRKCIKISDDLGKHLGDDKEFEIAKYQLGI
;
A
#
# COMPACT_ATOMS: atom_id res chain seq x y z
N MET A 1 10.54 17.09 2.90
CA MET A 1 10.33 15.65 3.02
C MET A 1 9.38 15.09 1.95
N ILE A 2 8.33 15.81 1.57
CA ILE A 2 7.42 15.43 0.49
C ILE A 2 7.60 16.41 -0.67
N TYR A 3 7.87 15.91 -1.88
CA TYR A 3 8.21 16.76 -3.03
C TYR A 3 7.00 17.31 -3.77
N SER A 4 5.90 16.58 -3.77
CA SER A 4 4.71 16.87 -4.58
C SER A 4 3.49 16.16 -4.00
N LEU A 5 2.30 16.57 -4.42
CA LEU A 5 1.07 15.81 -4.15
C LEU A 5 1.13 14.38 -4.75
N LEU A 6 1.94 14.18 -5.80
CA LEU A 6 2.18 12.85 -6.38
C LEU A 6 3.25 12.03 -5.66
N ASP A 7 3.97 12.57 -4.66
CA ASP A 7 4.95 11.82 -3.86
C ASP A 7 4.24 10.87 -2.88
N THR A 8 3.47 9.97 -3.45
CA THR A 8 2.64 8.98 -2.77
C THR A 8 2.44 7.75 -3.67
N ASP A 9 1.90 6.68 -3.10
CA ASP A 9 1.68 5.43 -3.81
C ASP A 9 0.42 5.50 -4.70
N LEU A 10 0.50 4.99 -5.92
CA LEU A 10 -0.59 5.01 -6.91
C LEU A 10 -1.91 4.46 -6.37
N TYR A 11 -1.86 3.41 -5.53
CA TYR A 11 -3.08 2.82 -4.98
C TYR A 11 -3.92 3.82 -4.16
N LYS A 12 -3.33 4.91 -3.65
CA LYS A 12 -4.08 5.95 -2.95
C LYS A 12 -4.97 6.74 -3.90
N PHE A 13 -4.48 7.06 -5.09
CA PHE A 13 -5.29 7.73 -6.11
C PHE A 13 -6.37 6.80 -6.67
N SER A 14 -6.03 5.53 -6.92
CA SER A 14 -7.04 4.57 -7.39
C SER A 14 -8.11 4.32 -6.33
N THR A 15 -7.76 4.16 -5.07
CA THR A 15 -8.74 3.98 -4.00
C THR A 15 -9.58 5.26 -3.78
N SER A 16 -8.95 6.43 -3.79
CA SER A 16 -9.63 7.72 -3.71
C SER A 16 -10.68 7.88 -4.81
N TYR A 17 -10.32 7.59 -6.07
CA TYR A 17 -11.27 7.65 -7.17
C TYR A 17 -12.41 6.62 -7.03
N ALA A 18 -12.12 5.40 -6.59
CA ALA A 18 -13.14 4.38 -6.37
C ALA A 18 -14.16 4.82 -5.29
N TYR A 19 -13.69 5.39 -4.18
CA TYR A 19 -14.57 5.98 -3.17
C TYR A 19 -15.36 7.16 -3.73
N MET A 20 -14.72 8.09 -4.43
CA MET A 20 -15.40 9.25 -5.02
C MET A 20 -16.51 8.84 -5.97
N LYS A 21 -16.28 7.83 -6.80
CA LYS A 21 -17.23 7.35 -7.81
C LYS A 21 -18.41 6.60 -7.21
N LEU A 22 -18.16 5.73 -6.22
CA LEU A 22 -19.17 4.80 -5.72
C LEU A 22 -19.75 5.19 -4.36
N TYR A 23 -18.98 5.90 -3.54
CA TYR A 23 -19.30 6.21 -2.14
C TYR A 23 -18.94 7.65 -1.76
N PRO A 24 -19.39 8.68 -2.51
CA PRO A 24 -18.93 10.07 -2.33
C PRO A 24 -19.27 10.67 -0.96
N GLU A 25 -20.30 10.16 -0.28
CA GLU A 25 -20.70 10.62 1.04
C GLU A 25 -20.06 9.84 2.20
N ALA A 26 -19.34 8.74 1.88
CA ALA A 26 -18.73 7.92 2.91
C ALA A 26 -17.59 8.66 3.60
N GLU A 27 -17.53 8.53 4.92
CA GLU A 27 -16.50 9.11 5.78
C GLU A 27 -15.70 8.02 6.47
N GLY A 28 -14.45 8.31 6.79
CA GLY A 28 -13.56 7.40 7.50
C GLY A 28 -12.56 8.11 8.39
N THR A 29 -12.10 7.40 9.41
CA THR A 29 -10.99 7.81 10.26
C THR A 29 -9.81 6.88 10.01
N PHE A 30 -8.67 7.46 9.71
CA PHE A 30 -7.40 6.74 9.65
C PHE A 30 -6.63 6.97 10.93
N SER A 31 -6.17 5.90 11.55
CA SER A 31 -5.39 5.95 12.80
C SER A 31 -4.00 5.37 12.58
N PHE A 32 -3.00 6.09 13.08
CA PHE A 32 -1.60 5.68 13.06
C PHE A 32 -1.34 4.61 14.13
N THR A 33 -0.47 3.66 13.82
CA THR A 33 0.01 2.64 14.75
C THR A 33 1.51 2.43 14.56
N ASP A 34 2.28 2.59 15.61
CA ASP A 34 3.64 2.07 15.70
C ASP A 34 3.61 0.71 16.37
N ARG A 35 3.96 -0.34 15.62
CA ARG A 35 3.96 -1.73 16.12
C ARG A 35 5.08 -2.02 17.11
N ASN A 36 6.14 -1.22 17.08
CA ASN A 36 7.28 -1.35 18.00
C ASN A 36 7.08 -0.53 19.27
N LYS A 37 6.02 0.27 19.36
CA LYS A 37 5.75 1.20 20.48
C LYS A 37 6.98 2.06 20.81
N THR A 38 7.58 2.64 19.78
CA THR A 38 8.80 3.45 19.93
C THR A 38 8.49 4.75 20.65
N GLN A 39 9.24 5.03 21.70
CA GLN A 39 9.19 6.32 22.36
C GLN A 39 9.94 7.36 21.51
N LEU A 40 9.21 8.33 20.98
CA LEU A 40 9.82 9.40 20.21
C LEU A 40 10.37 10.50 21.11
N THR A 41 11.49 11.07 20.70
CA THR A 41 12.07 12.22 21.44
C THR A 41 11.23 13.48 21.19
N VAL A 42 11.32 14.43 22.13
CA VAL A 42 10.65 15.74 22.00
C VAL A 42 11.05 16.44 20.69
N ASP A 43 12.33 16.36 20.31
CA ASP A 43 12.84 16.94 19.06
C ASP A 43 12.13 16.37 17.80
N VAL A 44 11.89 15.07 17.75
CA VAL A 44 11.15 14.44 16.63
C VAL A 44 9.72 14.96 16.56
N ILE A 45 9.04 15.08 17.71
CA ILE A 45 7.67 15.58 17.77
C ILE A 45 7.59 17.06 17.36
N GLU A 46 8.53 17.88 17.78
CA GLU A 46 8.58 19.28 17.38
C GLU A 46 8.81 19.44 15.87
N LYS A 47 9.73 18.66 15.31
CA LYS A 47 9.94 18.60 13.86
C LYS A 47 8.70 18.11 13.13
N LEU A 48 7.98 17.11 13.66
CA LEU A 48 6.75 16.62 13.07
C LEU A 48 5.68 17.73 12.98
N LYS A 49 5.51 18.52 14.07
CA LYS A 49 4.59 19.66 14.10
C LYS A 49 4.96 20.76 13.10
N LEU A 50 6.24 20.87 12.73
CA LEU A 50 6.71 21.84 11.72
C LEU A 50 6.58 21.31 10.27
N GLU A 51 6.69 20.00 10.06
CA GLU A 51 6.68 19.42 8.71
C GLU A 51 5.26 19.08 8.23
N MET A 52 4.37 18.64 9.12
CA MET A 52 3.01 18.28 8.72
C MET A 52 2.18 19.42 8.09
N PRO A 53 2.21 20.66 8.62
CA PRO A 53 1.48 21.77 8.00
C PRO A 53 1.90 22.06 6.56
N LYS A 54 3.16 21.75 6.19
CA LYS A 54 3.66 21.95 4.82
C LYS A 54 2.94 21.11 3.78
N LEU A 55 2.23 20.04 4.22
CA LEU A 55 1.37 19.29 3.31
C LEU A 55 0.27 20.14 2.69
N CYS A 56 -0.23 21.15 3.42
CA CYS A 56 -1.28 22.05 2.95
C CYS A 56 -0.86 22.90 1.75
N ASP A 57 0.44 23.13 1.57
CA ASP A 57 1.01 23.90 0.45
C ASP A 57 1.12 23.06 -0.84
N LEU A 58 0.95 21.74 -0.74
CA LEU A 58 1.04 20.85 -1.89
C LEU A 58 -0.21 20.96 -2.77
N SER A 59 0.03 21.07 -4.08
CA SER A 59 -1.00 21.07 -5.09
C SER A 59 -0.53 20.33 -6.34
N LEU A 60 -1.47 19.81 -7.12
CA LEU A 60 -1.15 19.17 -8.39
C LEU A 60 -0.86 20.23 -9.45
N THR A 61 0.39 20.28 -9.92
CA THR A 61 0.79 21.20 -10.99
C THR A 61 0.14 20.84 -12.34
N LEU A 62 0.08 21.78 -13.28
CA LEU A 62 -0.45 21.52 -14.62
C LEU A 62 0.36 20.45 -15.37
N ALA A 63 1.68 20.39 -15.16
CA ALA A 63 2.53 19.39 -15.77
C ALA A 63 2.25 17.97 -15.24
N GLU A 64 2.09 17.83 -13.92
CA GLU A 64 1.72 16.58 -13.24
C GLU A 64 0.34 16.11 -13.67
N TYR A 65 -0.64 17.02 -13.71
CA TYR A 65 -1.99 16.72 -14.19
C TYR A 65 -1.98 16.15 -15.62
N LYS A 66 -1.30 16.81 -16.56
CA LYS A 66 -1.19 16.34 -17.94
C LYS A 66 -0.51 14.98 -18.03
N TRP A 67 0.51 14.78 -17.22
CA TRP A 67 1.20 13.49 -17.15
C TRP A 67 0.29 12.39 -16.63
N CYS A 68 -0.46 12.62 -15.54
CA CYS A 68 -1.41 11.67 -14.97
C CYS A 68 -2.49 11.28 -15.97
N CYS A 69 -3.12 12.25 -16.64
CA CYS A 69 -4.13 11.98 -17.66
C CYS A 69 -3.60 11.08 -18.79
N LYS A 70 -2.33 11.24 -19.16
CA LYS A 70 -1.70 10.47 -20.24
C LYS A 70 -1.25 9.06 -19.80
N HIS A 71 -0.68 8.93 -18.59
CA HIS A 71 0.01 7.71 -18.17
C HIS A 71 -0.79 6.84 -17.19
N ILE A 72 -1.90 7.38 -16.65
CA ILE A 72 -2.83 6.68 -15.74
C ILE A 72 -4.26 6.81 -16.30
N PRO A 73 -4.53 6.35 -17.54
CA PRO A 73 -5.77 6.63 -18.25
C PRO A 73 -7.01 5.91 -17.67
N TYR A 74 -6.82 4.88 -16.84
CA TYR A 74 -7.89 4.18 -16.13
C TYR A 74 -8.46 4.98 -14.95
N ILE A 75 -7.82 6.06 -14.53
CA ILE A 75 -8.39 7.09 -13.66
C ILE A 75 -8.79 8.27 -14.54
N PRO A 76 -10.09 8.64 -14.62
CA PRO A 76 -10.56 9.61 -15.59
C PRO A 76 -10.08 11.02 -15.29
N GLN A 77 -10.04 11.84 -16.33
CA GLN A 77 -9.59 13.22 -16.28
C GLN A 77 -10.28 14.04 -15.20
N VAL A 78 -11.59 13.84 -14.98
CA VAL A 78 -12.38 14.57 -13.97
C VAL A 78 -11.84 14.37 -12.54
N TYR A 79 -11.28 13.22 -12.22
CA TYR A 79 -10.63 12.98 -10.93
C TYR A 79 -9.35 13.81 -10.80
N TRP A 80 -8.51 13.83 -11.82
CA TRP A 80 -7.28 14.61 -11.82
C TRP A 80 -7.56 16.12 -11.80
N GLU A 81 -8.65 16.59 -12.42
CA GLU A 81 -9.15 17.96 -12.30
C GLU A 81 -9.54 18.30 -10.87
N TRP A 82 -10.32 17.41 -10.21
CA TRP A 82 -10.66 17.57 -8.81
C TRP A 82 -9.39 17.62 -7.94
N LEU A 83 -8.42 16.73 -8.18
CA LEU A 83 -7.19 16.67 -7.40
C LEU A 83 -6.33 17.94 -7.53
N ARG A 84 -6.45 18.69 -8.63
CA ARG A 84 -5.80 20.00 -8.77
C ARG A 84 -6.32 21.05 -7.77
N GLY A 85 -7.58 20.94 -7.39
CA GLY A 85 -8.19 21.79 -6.37
C GLY A 85 -8.13 21.22 -4.95
N PHE A 86 -7.58 20.02 -4.78
CA PHE A 86 -7.44 19.41 -3.46
C PHE A 86 -6.20 19.97 -2.74
N HIS A 87 -6.39 20.27 -1.45
CA HIS A 87 -5.34 20.58 -0.50
C HIS A 87 -5.55 19.75 0.76
N PHE A 88 -4.46 19.34 1.39
CA PHE A 88 -4.54 18.78 2.72
C PHE A 88 -5.02 19.85 3.69
N ASP A 89 -5.78 19.44 4.68
CA ASP A 89 -6.31 20.30 5.75
C ASP A 89 -5.66 19.86 7.07
N PHE A 90 -4.78 20.69 7.61
CA PHE A 90 -4.05 20.37 8.82
C PHE A 90 -4.96 20.29 10.06
N ASP A 91 -6.06 21.05 10.07
CA ASP A 91 -7.02 21.04 11.19
C ASP A 91 -7.73 19.68 11.36
N LYS A 92 -7.67 18.84 10.34
CA LYS A 92 -8.17 17.46 10.37
C LYS A 92 -7.18 16.45 10.89
N ILE A 93 -5.91 16.82 11.04
CA ILE A 93 -4.83 15.96 11.53
C ILE A 93 -4.69 16.17 13.02
N ILE A 94 -5.16 15.22 13.81
CA ILE A 94 -5.02 15.24 15.28
C ILE A 94 -3.75 14.46 15.62
N VAL A 95 -2.80 15.13 16.29
CA VAL A 95 -1.51 14.56 16.71
C VAL A 95 -1.36 14.71 18.20
N TRP A 96 -1.13 13.60 18.93
CA TRP A 96 -0.88 13.63 20.36
C TRP A 96 0.10 12.54 20.81
N LEU A 97 0.64 12.68 21.99
CA LEU A 97 1.37 11.62 22.69
C LEU A 97 0.49 11.10 23.83
N ASP A 98 0.51 9.78 24.03
CA ASP A 98 -0.05 9.18 25.26
C ASP A 98 0.88 9.39 26.48
N ASP A 99 0.45 8.90 27.64
CA ASP A 99 1.21 9.01 28.89
C ASP A 99 2.56 8.28 28.83
N GLU A 100 2.69 7.27 27.96
CA GLU A 100 3.91 6.50 27.71
C GLU A 100 4.79 7.12 26.62
N LYS A 101 4.41 8.29 26.08
CA LYS A 101 5.07 9.03 24.99
C LYS A 101 5.05 8.31 23.63
N HIS A 102 4.07 7.46 23.39
CA HIS A 102 3.83 6.91 22.06
C HIS A 102 3.06 7.92 21.20
N LEU A 103 3.43 7.98 19.93
CA LEU A 103 2.79 8.87 18.95
C LEU A 103 1.44 8.30 18.48
N HIS A 104 0.44 9.16 18.52
CA HIS A 104 -0.86 8.93 17.91
C HIS A 104 -1.17 9.99 16.87
N ILE A 105 -1.72 9.57 15.74
CA ILE A 105 -2.19 10.46 14.69
C ILE A 105 -3.52 9.92 14.20
N GLU A 106 -4.52 10.79 14.14
CA GLU A 106 -5.81 10.49 13.52
C GLU A 106 -6.19 11.55 12.50
N VAL A 107 -6.81 11.10 11.41
CA VAL A 107 -7.38 11.99 10.39
C VAL A 107 -8.77 11.51 10.04
N THR A 108 -9.76 12.40 10.03
CA THR A 108 -11.15 12.09 9.69
C THR A 108 -11.64 13.01 8.58
N ASP A 109 -12.13 12.44 7.48
CA ASP A 109 -12.75 13.17 6.36
C ASP A 109 -13.61 12.21 5.51
N ASN A 110 -14.19 12.70 4.41
CA ASN A 110 -14.70 11.83 3.36
C ASN A 110 -13.63 10.82 2.92
N LEU A 111 -14.02 9.56 2.70
CA LEU A 111 -13.07 8.48 2.40
C LEU A 111 -12.17 8.79 1.21
N TYR A 112 -12.72 9.38 0.13
CA TYR A 112 -11.94 9.73 -1.05
C TYR A 112 -10.88 10.82 -0.80
N LYS A 113 -11.00 11.59 0.30
CA LYS A 113 -10.00 12.58 0.73
C LYS A 113 -9.03 11.98 1.73
N VAL A 114 -9.57 11.38 2.81
CA VAL A 114 -8.74 10.93 3.94
C VAL A 114 -7.75 9.84 3.56
N THR A 115 -8.06 9.00 2.57
CA THR A 115 -7.12 7.98 2.08
C THR A 115 -5.81 8.57 1.56
N LEU A 116 -5.81 9.82 1.06
CA LEU A 116 -4.61 10.50 0.54
C LEU A 116 -3.60 10.89 1.63
N TYR A 117 -4.04 11.00 2.90
CA TYR A 117 -3.17 11.42 4.01
C TYR A 117 -2.19 10.32 4.47
N GLU A 118 -2.52 9.03 4.30
CA GLU A 118 -1.74 7.91 4.87
C GLU A 118 -0.26 7.98 4.49
N VAL A 119 0.05 7.98 3.21
CA VAL A 119 1.43 7.79 2.73
C VAL A 119 2.31 9.00 3.02
N PRO A 120 1.88 10.26 2.78
CA PRO A 120 2.67 11.43 3.16
C PRO A 120 2.96 11.51 4.66
N ILE A 121 1.97 11.25 5.51
CA ILE A 121 2.16 11.25 6.97
C ILE A 121 3.19 10.17 7.38
N LEU A 122 3.02 8.93 6.89
CA LEU A 122 3.95 7.85 7.20
C LEU A 122 5.38 8.14 6.71
N ALA A 123 5.53 8.72 5.51
CA ALA A 123 6.84 9.07 4.97
C ALA A 123 7.53 10.16 5.79
N ILE A 124 6.80 11.17 6.28
CA ILE A 124 7.33 12.20 7.17
C ILE A 124 7.78 11.59 8.51
N VAL A 125 6.92 10.79 9.15
CA VAL A 125 7.23 10.13 10.42
C VAL A 125 8.44 9.21 10.26
N SER A 126 8.49 8.40 9.19
CA SER A 126 9.61 7.50 8.90
C SER A 126 10.93 8.26 8.72
N GLU A 127 10.92 9.35 7.95
CA GLU A 127 12.13 10.15 7.70
C GLU A 127 12.62 10.82 8.98
N LEU A 128 11.73 11.39 9.80
CA LEU A 128 12.11 12.00 11.07
C LEU A 128 12.65 10.99 12.07
N TYR A 129 12.00 9.83 12.18
CA TYR A 129 12.45 8.71 13.01
C TYR A 129 13.84 8.20 12.58
N SER A 130 14.04 7.98 11.28
CA SER A 130 15.30 7.49 10.75
C SER A 130 16.44 8.49 10.98
N ARG A 131 16.20 9.76 10.69
CA ARG A 131 17.20 10.84 10.88
C ARG A 131 17.54 11.08 12.36
N ALA A 132 16.64 10.79 13.29
CA ALA A 132 16.91 10.91 14.71
C ALA A 132 17.91 9.85 15.20
N GLN A 133 18.04 8.73 14.52
CA GLN A 133 19.02 7.69 14.85
C GLN A 133 20.43 8.02 14.33
N GLY A 134 20.55 8.82 13.25
CA GLY A 134 21.83 9.22 12.68
C GLY A 134 21.74 9.63 11.21
N VAL A 135 22.91 9.85 10.64
CA VAL A 135 23.06 10.19 9.21
C VAL A 135 23.51 8.95 8.46
N VAL A 136 22.73 8.53 7.47
CA VAL A 136 23.01 7.35 6.67
C VAL A 136 24.31 7.53 5.86
N ASN A 137 25.11 6.48 5.79
CA ASN A 137 26.17 6.38 4.81
C ASN A 137 25.55 6.05 3.42
N VAL A 138 25.39 7.07 2.61
CA VAL A 138 24.76 6.95 1.28
C VAL A 138 25.54 5.97 0.38
N SER A 139 26.87 5.94 0.45
CA SER A 139 27.67 4.99 -0.35
C SER A 139 27.33 3.56 -0.01
N ASP A 140 27.30 3.19 1.28
CA ASP A 140 26.96 1.84 1.73
C ASP A 140 25.54 1.44 1.33
N ALA A 141 24.59 2.38 1.41
CA ALA A 141 23.22 2.12 1.00
C ALA A 141 23.12 1.82 -0.51
N ILE A 142 23.90 2.54 -1.33
CA ILE A 142 23.96 2.31 -2.78
C ILE A 142 24.72 1.01 -3.11
N ASP A 143 25.79 0.68 -2.40
CA ASP A 143 26.52 -0.58 -2.59
C ASP A 143 25.63 -1.79 -2.27
N LYS A 144 24.86 -1.73 -1.19
CA LYS A 144 23.83 -2.75 -0.87
C LYS A 144 22.77 -2.84 -1.97
N LEU A 145 22.33 -1.71 -2.53
CA LEU A 145 21.38 -1.69 -3.64
C LEU A 145 21.96 -2.36 -4.90
N ASP A 146 23.22 -2.10 -5.22
CA ASP A 146 23.88 -2.69 -6.40
C ASP A 146 23.98 -4.22 -6.29
N VAL A 147 24.22 -4.76 -5.10
CA VAL A 147 24.17 -6.21 -4.87
C VAL A 147 22.78 -6.77 -5.20
N LYS A 148 21.70 -6.09 -4.76
CA LYS A 148 20.31 -6.49 -5.04
C LYS A 148 19.97 -6.41 -6.52
N ILE A 149 20.44 -5.36 -7.19
CA ILE A 149 20.29 -5.17 -8.64
C ILE A 149 20.97 -6.30 -9.40
N ASN A 150 22.18 -6.70 -8.99
CA ASN A 150 22.90 -7.80 -9.62
C ASN A 150 22.12 -9.12 -9.48
N ILE A 151 21.63 -9.46 -8.28
CA ILE A 151 20.78 -10.65 -8.07
C ILE A 151 19.57 -10.61 -8.99
N ALA A 152 18.87 -9.47 -9.06
CA ALA A 152 17.69 -9.33 -9.91
C ALA A 152 18.02 -9.52 -11.41
N ASN A 153 19.13 -8.98 -11.86
CA ASN A 153 19.54 -9.05 -13.28
C ASN A 153 20.04 -10.46 -13.65
N GLU A 154 20.84 -11.08 -12.81
CA GLU A 154 21.38 -12.44 -13.03
C GLU A 154 20.28 -13.51 -13.11
N HIS A 155 19.25 -13.37 -12.26
CA HIS A 155 18.15 -14.34 -12.16
C HIS A 155 16.84 -13.87 -12.84
N ASN A 156 16.86 -12.75 -13.57
CA ASN A 156 15.69 -12.18 -14.26
C ASN A 156 14.46 -12.01 -13.35
N LEU A 157 14.68 -11.55 -12.11
CA LEU A 157 13.63 -11.38 -11.11
C LEU A 157 12.83 -10.11 -11.39
N LYS A 158 11.54 -10.23 -11.67
CA LYS A 158 10.64 -9.09 -11.90
C LYS A 158 10.09 -8.58 -10.58
N PHE A 159 10.31 -7.29 -10.28
CA PHE A 159 9.82 -6.68 -9.04
C PHE A 159 9.39 -5.22 -9.26
N SER A 160 8.61 -4.72 -8.30
CA SER A 160 8.20 -3.31 -8.21
C SER A 160 8.76 -2.70 -6.93
N GLU A 161 9.15 -1.45 -7.00
CA GLU A 161 9.57 -0.66 -5.84
C GLU A 161 8.32 -0.14 -5.10
N PHE A 162 8.20 -0.47 -3.78
CA PHE A 162 7.05 -0.16 -2.91
C PHE A 162 7.49 0.52 -1.60
N GLY A 163 8.55 1.31 -1.61
CA GLY A 163 9.22 1.77 -0.40
C GLY A 163 8.82 3.14 0.13
N THR A 164 7.85 3.86 -0.46
CA THR A 164 7.52 5.24 -0.11
C THR A 164 7.22 5.44 1.39
N ARG A 165 6.36 4.61 1.97
CA ARG A 165 5.81 4.80 3.33
C ARG A 165 6.83 4.72 4.45
N ARG A 166 7.88 3.90 4.30
CA ARG A 166 8.90 3.61 5.32
C ARG A 166 10.31 3.93 4.84
N ARG A 167 10.43 4.83 3.86
CA ARG A 167 11.72 5.27 3.34
C ARG A 167 12.56 5.92 4.44
N TYR A 168 13.88 5.75 4.36
CA TYR A 168 14.82 6.46 5.24
C TYR A 168 14.66 7.98 5.07
N SER A 169 14.67 8.46 3.81
CA SER A 169 14.40 9.85 3.46
C SER A 169 13.95 9.96 2.01
N ALA A 170 13.29 11.08 1.67
CA ALA A 170 12.92 11.38 0.30
C ALA A 170 14.13 11.40 -0.64
N ALA A 171 15.25 11.98 -0.20
CA ALA A 171 16.47 12.08 -0.99
C ALA A 171 17.12 10.72 -1.27
N LEU A 172 17.21 9.83 -0.27
CA LEU A 172 17.76 8.48 -0.49
C LEU A 172 16.83 7.66 -1.38
N HIS A 173 15.51 7.73 -1.17
CA HIS A 173 14.53 7.05 -2.02
C HIS A 173 14.66 7.50 -3.48
N GLU A 174 14.85 8.78 -3.73
CA GLU A 174 15.07 9.32 -5.06
C GLU A 174 16.32 8.73 -5.73
N LEU A 175 17.46 8.68 -5.03
CA LEU A 175 18.69 8.09 -5.54
C LEU A 175 18.51 6.60 -5.87
N ILE A 176 17.78 5.87 -5.03
CA ILE A 176 17.47 4.46 -5.24
C ILE A 176 16.61 4.26 -6.50
N VAL A 177 15.54 5.02 -6.67
CA VAL A 177 14.68 4.92 -7.86
C VAL A 177 15.45 5.27 -9.13
N GLN A 178 16.27 6.31 -9.09
CA GLN A 178 17.16 6.66 -10.20
C GLN A 178 18.10 5.50 -10.54
N ARG A 179 18.75 4.91 -9.54
CA ARG A 179 19.69 3.78 -9.74
C ARG A 179 18.98 2.55 -10.30
N LEU A 180 17.78 2.22 -9.82
CA LEU A 180 16.95 1.13 -10.35
C LEU A 180 16.62 1.38 -11.83
N LYS A 181 16.25 2.62 -12.20
CA LYS A 181 15.98 2.98 -13.60
C LYS A 181 17.20 2.81 -14.49
N GLU A 182 18.39 3.17 -14.00
CA GLU A 182 19.64 3.13 -14.76
C GLU A 182 20.20 1.71 -14.90
N LYS A 183 20.17 0.92 -13.81
CA LYS A 183 20.88 -0.36 -13.70
C LYS A 183 19.99 -1.60 -13.79
N CYS A 184 18.67 -1.44 -13.59
CA CYS A 184 17.72 -2.55 -13.54
C CYS A 184 16.44 -2.30 -14.35
N PRO A 185 16.49 -1.65 -15.55
CA PRO A 185 15.30 -1.18 -16.26
C PRO A 185 14.38 -2.30 -16.76
N ILE A 186 14.90 -3.52 -16.90
CA ILE A 186 14.14 -4.69 -17.38
C ILE A 186 13.44 -5.40 -16.23
N ASN A 187 14.07 -5.48 -15.06
CA ASN A 187 13.59 -6.28 -13.94
C ASN A 187 12.83 -5.46 -12.89
N CYS A 188 13.20 -4.18 -12.67
CA CYS A 188 12.36 -3.25 -11.93
C CYS A 188 11.24 -2.76 -12.86
N VAL A 189 10.06 -3.39 -12.77
CA VAL A 189 8.93 -3.13 -13.68
C VAL A 189 8.23 -1.80 -13.42
N GLY A 190 8.49 -1.17 -12.26
CA GLY A 190 7.96 0.16 -11.94
C GLY A 190 8.10 0.51 -10.46
N THR A 191 7.52 1.63 -10.08
CA THR A 191 7.46 2.12 -8.71
C THR A 191 6.02 2.45 -8.32
N SER A 192 5.67 2.28 -7.05
CA SER A 192 4.37 2.71 -6.53
C SER A 192 4.29 4.24 -6.39
N ASN A 193 5.43 4.92 -6.25
CA ASN A 193 5.50 6.36 -6.10
C ASN A 193 5.27 7.08 -7.43
N VAL A 194 4.14 7.78 -7.54
CA VAL A 194 3.71 8.41 -8.80
C VAL A 194 4.62 9.56 -9.22
N TYR A 195 5.15 10.33 -8.25
CA TYR A 195 6.10 11.40 -8.54
C TYR A 195 7.40 10.88 -9.17
N PHE A 196 7.97 9.83 -8.60
CA PHE A 196 9.17 9.22 -9.15
C PHE A 196 8.90 8.48 -10.46
N ALA A 197 7.72 7.86 -10.62
CA ALA A 197 7.31 7.29 -11.90
C ALA A 197 7.32 8.35 -13.00
N MET A 198 6.77 9.54 -12.73
CA MET A 198 6.80 10.66 -13.66
C MET A 198 8.22 11.14 -13.91
N LYS A 199 8.98 11.44 -12.86
CA LYS A 199 10.32 12.04 -12.94
C LYS A 199 11.32 11.17 -13.70
N TYR A 200 11.29 9.87 -13.45
CA TYR A 200 12.24 8.90 -14.03
C TYR A 200 11.65 8.07 -15.18
N LYS A 201 10.46 8.42 -15.67
CA LYS A 201 9.79 7.73 -16.79
C LYS A 201 9.69 6.21 -16.53
N MET A 202 9.25 5.86 -15.33
CA MET A 202 8.93 4.49 -14.93
C MET A 202 7.42 4.25 -14.98
N THR A 203 7.02 2.99 -14.96
CA THR A 203 5.61 2.63 -14.87
C THR A 203 5.10 2.86 -13.44
N PRO A 204 4.02 3.64 -13.24
CA PRO A 204 3.37 3.71 -11.94
C PRO A 204 2.64 2.41 -11.64
N ILE A 205 2.92 1.78 -10.49
CA ILE A 205 2.38 0.46 -10.10
C ILE A 205 1.48 0.62 -8.87
N GLY A 206 0.33 -0.02 -8.90
CA GLY A 206 -0.59 -0.07 -7.75
C GLY A 206 -1.85 -0.84 -8.08
N THR A 207 -2.55 -1.24 -7.02
CA THR A 207 -3.83 -1.94 -7.09
C THR A 207 -4.78 -1.36 -6.03
N PHE A 208 -5.53 -2.19 -5.31
CA PHE A 208 -6.28 -1.71 -4.15
C PHE A 208 -5.68 -2.20 -2.82
N PRO A 209 -5.82 -1.41 -1.74
CA PRO A 209 -5.30 -1.74 -0.43
C PRO A 209 -6.32 -2.52 0.42
N HIS A 210 -5.85 -3.02 1.59
CA HIS A 210 -6.72 -3.63 2.59
C HIS A 210 -7.89 -2.75 3.02
N GLU A 211 -7.70 -1.41 3.10
CA GLU A 211 -8.74 -0.48 3.51
C GLU A 211 -10.01 -0.59 2.66
N TRP A 212 -9.87 -0.93 1.36
CA TRP A 212 -11.00 -1.12 0.46
C TRP A 212 -11.89 -2.29 0.89
N ILE A 213 -11.28 -3.43 1.22
CA ILE A 213 -12.01 -4.60 1.74
C ILE A 213 -12.50 -4.37 3.17
N MET A 214 -11.70 -3.71 4.03
CA MET A 214 -12.09 -3.34 5.39
C MET A 214 -13.35 -2.47 5.41
N PHE A 215 -13.44 -1.49 4.51
CA PHE A 215 -14.63 -0.65 4.33
C PHE A 215 -15.87 -1.50 3.97
N HIS A 216 -15.74 -2.40 2.98
CA HIS A 216 -16.84 -3.26 2.59
C HIS A 216 -17.27 -4.19 3.73
N GLY A 217 -16.34 -4.72 4.50
CA GLY A 217 -16.65 -5.56 5.66
C GLY A 217 -17.37 -4.82 6.77
N ALA A 218 -16.94 -3.60 7.08
CA ALA A 218 -17.58 -2.78 8.10
C ALA A 218 -19.01 -2.36 7.71
N ILE A 219 -19.26 -2.07 6.43
CA ILE A 219 -20.58 -1.57 5.98
C ILE A 219 -21.57 -2.70 5.69
N TRP A 220 -21.13 -3.78 5.02
CA TRP A 220 -22.04 -4.84 4.53
C TRP A 220 -21.81 -6.22 5.17
N GLY A 221 -20.89 -6.33 6.12
CA GLY A 221 -20.54 -7.59 6.79
C GLY A 221 -19.39 -8.34 6.13
N TYR A 222 -18.70 -9.14 6.94
CA TYR A 222 -17.40 -9.72 6.59
C TYR A 222 -17.49 -10.81 5.53
N GLN A 223 -18.61 -11.57 5.49
CA GLN A 223 -18.80 -12.65 4.51
C GLN A 223 -18.78 -12.13 3.07
N GLU A 224 -19.38 -10.97 2.81
CA GLU A 224 -19.52 -10.39 1.49
C GLU A 224 -18.38 -9.43 1.11
N ALA A 225 -17.51 -9.08 2.05
CA ALA A 225 -16.53 -8.02 1.89
C ALA A 225 -15.61 -8.18 0.66
N ASN A 226 -15.02 -9.36 0.51
CA ASN A 226 -14.14 -9.65 -0.63
C ASN A 226 -14.90 -9.62 -1.96
N TYR A 227 -16.11 -10.22 -1.99
CA TYR A 227 -16.94 -10.26 -3.19
C TYR A 227 -17.36 -8.84 -3.62
N LEU A 228 -17.88 -8.04 -2.69
CA LEU A 228 -18.30 -6.67 -2.95
C LEU A 228 -17.10 -5.79 -3.34
N GLY A 229 -15.98 -5.93 -2.65
CA GLY A 229 -14.76 -5.21 -2.98
C GLY A 229 -14.25 -5.50 -4.39
N MET A 230 -14.20 -6.78 -4.81
CA MET A 230 -13.84 -7.16 -6.17
C MET A 230 -14.86 -6.66 -7.19
N ARG A 231 -16.16 -6.79 -6.91
CA ARG A 231 -17.25 -6.32 -7.79
C ARG A 231 -17.13 -4.81 -8.06
N ASP A 232 -16.97 -4.04 -7.02
CA ASP A 232 -16.98 -2.59 -7.11
C ASP A 232 -15.67 -2.04 -7.69
N TRP A 233 -14.56 -2.80 -7.51
CA TRP A 233 -13.31 -2.51 -8.20
C TRP A 233 -13.45 -2.73 -9.71
N VAL A 234 -14.04 -3.84 -10.14
CA VAL A 234 -14.34 -4.10 -11.57
C VAL A 234 -15.29 -3.04 -12.13
N ARG A 235 -16.34 -2.64 -11.41
CA ARG A 235 -17.24 -1.55 -11.83
C ARG A 235 -16.54 -0.20 -11.99
N THR A 236 -15.42 -0.01 -11.30
CA THR A 236 -14.67 1.25 -11.34
C THR A 236 -13.63 1.23 -12.47
N TYR A 237 -12.95 0.12 -12.68
CA TYR A 237 -11.74 0.04 -13.49
C TYR A 237 -11.85 -0.88 -14.71
N ASP A 238 -12.99 -1.53 -14.94
CA ASP A 238 -13.26 -2.38 -16.11
C ASP A 238 -12.17 -3.44 -16.37
N GLY A 239 -11.59 -4.00 -15.29
CA GLY A 239 -10.52 -5.01 -15.36
C GLY A 239 -9.10 -4.45 -15.26
N ASN A 240 -8.88 -3.13 -15.37
CA ASN A 240 -7.58 -2.55 -15.04
C ASN A 240 -7.26 -2.71 -13.54
N LEU A 241 -5.97 -2.65 -13.18
CA LEU A 241 -5.50 -2.83 -11.81
C LEU A 241 -5.91 -4.20 -11.23
N GLY A 242 -5.83 -5.24 -12.05
CA GLY A 242 -6.38 -6.57 -11.84
C GLY A 242 -5.56 -7.48 -10.91
N ILE A 243 -4.98 -6.98 -9.82
CA ILE A 243 -4.31 -7.79 -8.81
C ILE A 243 -5.11 -7.74 -7.50
N PHE A 244 -5.75 -8.84 -7.13
CA PHE A 244 -6.58 -8.95 -5.93
C PHE A 244 -5.72 -9.15 -4.68
N LEU A 245 -5.79 -8.21 -3.72
CA LEU A 245 -5.17 -8.34 -2.39
C LEU A 245 -6.07 -9.20 -1.50
N MET A 246 -5.71 -10.46 -1.33
CA MET A 246 -6.64 -11.50 -0.84
C MET A 246 -6.66 -11.70 0.68
N ASP A 247 -5.66 -11.21 1.40
CA ASP A 247 -5.39 -11.56 2.80
C ASP A 247 -5.95 -10.57 3.84
N THR A 248 -6.94 -9.75 3.49
CA THR A 248 -7.57 -8.84 4.46
C THR A 248 -8.27 -9.61 5.60
N TYR A 249 -9.01 -10.65 5.24
CA TYR A 249 -9.68 -11.58 6.17
C TYR A 249 -9.16 -13.00 6.01
N THR A 250 -7.85 -13.16 5.94
CA THR A 250 -7.06 -14.33 5.57
C THR A 250 -7.08 -14.67 4.08
N SER A 251 -5.97 -15.21 3.58
CA SER A 251 -5.84 -15.68 2.19
C SER A 251 -6.85 -16.79 1.87
N LYS A 252 -7.10 -17.68 2.81
CA LYS A 252 -8.09 -18.77 2.66
C LYS A 252 -9.49 -18.23 2.39
N VAL A 253 -9.94 -17.22 3.13
CA VAL A 253 -11.25 -16.56 2.91
C VAL A 253 -11.26 -15.82 1.59
N GLY A 254 -10.20 -15.08 1.26
CA GLY A 254 -10.08 -14.38 -0.02
C GLY A 254 -10.18 -15.31 -1.23
N LEU A 255 -9.45 -16.42 -1.20
CA LEU A 255 -9.48 -17.43 -2.27
C LEU A 255 -10.85 -18.10 -2.38
N LYS A 256 -11.50 -18.43 -1.27
CA LYS A 256 -12.87 -19.00 -1.24
C LYS A 256 -13.87 -18.05 -1.90
N ASN A 257 -13.77 -16.74 -1.66
CA ASN A 257 -14.65 -15.73 -2.24
C ASN A 257 -14.33 -15.41 -3.72
N MET A 258 -13.16 -15.81 -4.23
CA MET A 258 -12.80 -15.61 -5.62
C MET A 258 -13.59 -16.57 -6.53
N SER A 259 -14.65 -16.06 -7.15
CA SER A 259 -15.46 -16.82 -8.12
C SER A 259 -14.74 -16.98 -9.47
N LEU A 260 -15.22 -17.90 -10.32
CA LEU A 260 -14.73 -18.05 -11.69
C LEU A 260 -14.76 -16.74 -12.48
N LYS A 261 -15.79 -15.91 -12.29
CA LYS A 261 -15.90 -14.58 -12.93
C LYS A 261 -14.71 -13.70 -12.56
N PHE A 262 -14.42 -13.55 -11.27
CA PHE A 262 -13.32 -12.69 -10.80
C PHE A 262 -11.95 -13.31 -11.12
N ALA A 263 -11.80 -14.61 -11.00
CA ALA A 263 -10.59 -15.31 -11.39
C ALA A 263 -10.24 -15.13 -12.88
N LYS A 264 -11.24 -14.96 -13.75
CA LYS A 264 -11.04 -14.61 -15.18
C LYS A 264 -10.70 -13.13 -15.37
N LEU A 265 -11.38 -12.22 -14.66
CA LEU A 265 -11.23 -10.78 -14.84
C LEU A 265 -9.93 -10.23 -14.23
N PHE A 266 -9.47 -10.79 -13.10
CA PHE A 266 -8.24 -10.36 -12.47
C PHE A 266 -7.02 -11.05 -13.10
N ASP A 267 -5.92 -10.31 -13.25
CA ASP A 267 -4.65 -10.81 -13.76
C ASP A 267 -3.93 -11.72 -12.75
N GLY A 268 -4.28 -11.58 -11.48
CA GLY A 268 -3.68 -12.35 -10.41
C GLY A 268 -4.09 -11.92 -9.02
N VAL A 269 -3.27 -12.33 -8.05
CA VAL A 269 -3.47 -12.05 -6.63
C VAL A 269 -2.21 -11.46 -6.01
N ARG A 270 -2.37 -10.75 -4.87
CA ARG A 270 -1.27 -10.30 -4.03
C ARG A 270 -1.34 -10.99 -2.67
N GLN A 271 -0.20 -11.54 -2.25
CA GLN A 271 0.04 -12.08 -0.92
C GLN A 271 0.85 -11.05 -0.11
N ASP A 272 0.33 -10.64 1.06
CA ASP A 272 0.95 -9.65 1.94
C ASP A 272 1.13 -10.16 3.38
N SER A 273 0.77 -11.42 3.64
CA SER A 273 0.92 -12.11 4.92
C SER A 273 0.91 -13.63 4.75
N GLY A 274 1.35 -14.37 5.79
CA GLY A 274 1.42 -15.83 5.81
C GLY A 274 2.63 -16.41 5.06
N ASP A 275 2.74 -17.74 5.03
CA ASP A 275 3.82 -18.45 4.34
C ASP A 275 3.65 -18.40 2.82
N GLU A 276 4.66 -17.93 2.12
CA GLU A 276 4.63 -17.70 0.67
C GLU A 276 4.46 -19.01 -0.12
N TYR A 277 5.03 -20.12 0.37
CA TYR A 277 4.98 -21.41 -0.32
C TYR A 277 3.62 -22.08 -0.15
N GLU A 278 3.09 -22.09 1.09
CA GLU A 278 1.75 -22.60 1.38
C GLU A 278 0.70 -21.85 0.57
N ILE A 279 0.66 -20.52 0.73
CA ILE A 279 -0.34 -19.67 0.08
C ILE A 279 -0.19 -19.71 -1.45
N GLY A 280 1.02 -19.71 -1.97
CA GLY A 280 1.24 -19.82 -3.41
C GLY A 280 0.73 -21.14 -3.98
N ASN A 281 0.88 -22.26 -3.26
CA ASN A 281 0.31 -23.56 -3.65
C ASN A 281 -1.23 -23.55 -3.59
N GLU A 282 -1.84 -22.92 -2.56
CA GLU A 282 -3.30 -22.76 -2.47
C GLU A 282 -3.86 -21.93 -3.62
N VAL A 283 -3.17 -20.84 -4.02
CA VAL A 283 -3.54 -20.03 -5.18
C VAL A 283 -3.52 -20.86 -6.47
N ILE A 284 -2.47 -21.65 -6.70
CA ILE A 284 -2.38 -22.54 -7.86
C ILE A 284 -3.50 -23.57 -7.85
N ALA A 285 -3.77 -24.20 -6.71
CA ALA A 285 -4.85 -25.16 -6.54
C ALA A 285 -6.23 -24.53 -6.83
N ARG A 286 -6.47 -23.31 -6.33
CA ARG A 286 -7.71 -22.58 -6.57
C ARG A 286 -7.93 -22.25 -8.05
N TYR A 287 -6.91 -21.79 -8.79
CA TYR A 287 -7.04 -21.55 -10.22
C TYR A 287 -7.37 -22.85 -10.98
N LYS A 288 -6.70 -23.97 -10.65
CA LYS A 288 -6.99 -25.29 -11.24
C LYS A 288 -8.43 -25.75 -10.94
N GLU A 289 -8.89 -25.62 -9.71
CA GLU A 289 -10.28 -25.92 -9.32
C GLU A 289 -11.30 -25.12 -10.14
N LEU A 290 -10.97 -23.86 -10.45
CA LEU A 290 -11.80 -22.99 -11.27
C LEU A 290 -11.63 -23.24 -12.79
N GLY A 291 -10.83 -24.23 -13.20
CA GLY A 291 -10.58 -24.54 -14.61
C GLY A 291 -9.73 -23.48 -15.35
N ILE A 292 -8.90 -22.73 -14.60
CA ILE A 292 -7.99 -21.71 -15.15
C ILE A 292 -6.57 -22.25 -15.10
N ASP A 293 -5.82 -22.10 -16.19
CA ASP A 293 -4.39 -22.40 -16.23
C ASP A 293 -3.62 -21.39 -15.36
N PRO A 294 -2.98 -21.82 -14.24
CA PRO A 294 -2.25 -20.92 -13.35
C PRO A 294 -1.10 -20.19 -14.05
N THR A 295 -0.50 -20.76 -15.10
CA THR A 295 0.61 -20.13 -15.83
C THR A 295 0.21 -18.84 -16.54
N THR A 296 -1.10 -18.60 -16.71
CA THR A 296 -1.65 -17.36 -17.26
C THR A 296 -1.87 -16.27 -16.20
N LYS A 297 -1.72 -16.62 -14.92
CA LYS A 297 -1.98 -15.74 -13.76
C LYS A 297 -0.69 -15.36 -13.04
N THR A 298 -0.78 -14.31 -12.21
CA THR A 298 0.37 -13.78 -11.48
C THR A 298 0.11 -13.78 -9.97
N ILE A 299 1.11 -14.18 -9.18
CA ILE A 299 1.15 -13.86 -7.75
C ILE A 299 2.15 -12.73 -7.54
N VAL A 300 1.72 -11.66 -6.88
CA VAL A 300 2.60 -10.61 -6.38
C VAL A 300 2.87 -10.87 -4.90
N PHE A 301 4.08 -11.27 -4.57
CA PHE A 301 4.52 -11.44 -3.19
C PHE A 301 5.00 -10.10 -2.62
N SER A 302 4.56 -9.72 -1.41
CA SER A 302 4.93 -8.44 -0.81
C SER A 302 5.11 -8.50 0.72
N ASN A 303 5.19 -9.70 1.30
CA ASN A 303 5.37 -9.91 2.73
C ASN A 303 6.85 -9.83 3.14
N ALA A 304 7.32 -8.64 3.55
CA ALA A 304 8.66 -8.41 4.10
C ALA A 304 9.80 -9.07 3.29
N LEU A 305 9.76 -8.94 1.96
CA LEU A 305 10.72 -9.58 1.07
C LEU A 305 12.07 -8.88 1.05
N ASN A 306 13.12 -9.69 0.95
CA ASN A 306 14.44 -9.34 0.44
C ASN A 306 14.74 -10.14 -0.84
N PHE A 307 15.81 -9.81 -1.56
CA PHE A 307 16.11 -10.41 -2.86
C PHE A 307 16.49 -11.88 -2.79
N ASN A 308 17.15 -12.34 -1.71
CA ASN A 308 17.48 -13.74 -1.54
C ASN A 308 16.20 -14.59 -1.34
N LYS A 309 15.34 -14.19 -0.40
CA LYS A 309 14.04 -14.83 -0.19
C LYS A 309 13.20 -14.82 -1.48
N TYR A 310 13.21 -13.71 -2.22
CA TYR A 310 12.48 -13.64 -3.48
C TYR A 310 13.06 -14.59 -4.55
N LEU A 311 14.36 -14.75 -4.61
CA LEU A 311 15.01 -15.73 -5.51
C LEU A 311 14.58 -17.16 -5.19
N ASP A 312 14.52 -17.54 -3.90
CA ASP A 312 14.04 -18.87 -3.48
C ASP A 312 12.59 -19.10 -3.90
N ILE A 313 11.70 -18.11 -3.67
CA ILE A 313 10.31 -18.15 -4.11
C ILE A 313 10.22 -18.26 -5.65
N HIS A 314 11.04 -17.50 -6.36
CA HIS A 314 11.10 -17.54 -7.83
C HIS A 314 11.43 -18.94 -8.34
N ASN A 315 12.47 -19.55 -7.80
CA ASN A 315 12.91 -20.89 -8.19
C ASN A 315 11.83 -21.94 -7.89
N TYR A 316 11.15 -21.83 -6.74
CA TYR A 316 10.11 -22.77 -6.34
C TYR A 316 8.87 -22.73 -7.25
N PHE A 317 8.43 -21.55 -7.68
CA PHE A 317 7.24 -21.40 -8.51
C PHE A 317 7.50 -21.35 -10.02
N ASN A 318 8.75 -21.41 -10.43
CA ASN A 318 9.14 -21.33 -11.84
C ASN A 318 8.36 -22.34 -12.71
N GLY A 319 7.76 -21.84 -13.79
CA GLY A 319 6.94 -22.64 -14.71
C GLY A 319 5.57 -23.07 -14.17
N ARG A 320 5.23 -22.78 -12.90
CA ARG A 320 3.95 -23.17 -12.27
C ARG A 320 2.92 -22.05 -12.28
N ILE A 321 3.35 -20.82 -12.10
CA ILE A 321 2.58 -19.58 -12.12
C ILE A 321 3.55 -18.42 -12.34
N ARG A 322 3.09 -17.31 -12.91
CA ARG A 322 3.92 -16.11 -13.00
C ARG A 322 4.04 -15.48 -11.62
N ILE A 323 5.22 -14.96 -11.30
CA ILE A 323 5.44 -14.27 -10.03
C ILE A 323 6.08 -12.90 -10.26
N SER A 324 5.79 -11.98 -9.35
CA SER A 324 6.43 -10.71 -9.21
C SER A 324 6.56 -10.39 -7.72
N ALA A 325 7.39 -9.42 -7.35
CA ALA A 325 7.53 -8.98 -5.98
C ALA A 325 7.24 -7.49 -5.84
N GLY A 326 6.61 -7.11 -4.72
CA GLY A 326 6.58 -5.73 -4.23
C GLY A 326 7.59 -5.57 -3.10
N ILE A 327 8.68 -4.85 -3.32
CA ILE A 327 9.76 -4.70 -2.34
C ILE A 327 9.79 -3.25 -1.86
N GLY A 328 9.61 -3.06 -0.55
CA GLY A 328 9.54 -1.73 0.08
C GLY A 328 10.79 -1.39 0.87
N THR A 329 10.72 -1.54 2.19
CA THR A 329 11.75 -1.14 3.16
C THR A 329 13.13 -1.71 2.84
N ASN A 330 13.21 -2.94 2.33
CA ASN A 330 14.47 -3.56 1.90
C ASN A 330 15.16 -2.81 0.73
N LEU A 331 14.44 -1.96 -0.02
CA LEU A 331 15.04 -1.06 -1.02
C LEU A 331 15.35 0.31 -0.41
N THR A 332 14.37 0.94 0.25
CA THR A 332 14.41 2.39 0.53
C THR A 332 14.84 2.74 1.95
N ASN A 333 15.06 1.73 2.81
CA ASN A 333 15.52 1.89 4.20
C ASN A 333 16.33 0.68 4.68
N ASP A 334 17.17 0.12 3.80
CA ASP A 334 18.17 -0.90 4.17
C ASP A 334 19.49 -0.22 4.54
N THR A 335 19.47 0.42 5.68
CA THR A 335 20.58 1.19 6.23
C THR A 335 21.14 0.50 7.48
N GLU A 336 22.10 1.11 8.15
CA GLU A 336 22.59 0.71 9.47
C GLU A 336 21.58 0.97 10.60
N PHE A 337 20.52 1.72 10.32
CA PHE A 337 19.50 2.10 11.30
C PHE A 337 18.26 1.20 11.25
N ILE A 338 17.52 1.18 12.34
CA ILE A 338 16.26 0.43 12.44
C ILE A 338 15.17 1.21 11.72
N SER A 339 14.53 0.60 10.74
CA SER A 339 13.39 1.18 10.05
C SER A 339 12.15 1.20 10.97
N ALA A 340 11.36 2.27 10.88
CA ALA A 340 10.11 2.39 11.63
C ALA A 340 9.08 1.31 11.19
N ASN A 341 8.49 0.60 12.16
CA ASN A 341 7.44 -0.38 11.88
C ASN A 341 6.06 0.24 12.06
N ILE A 342 5.80 1.25 11.25
CA ILE A 342 4.62 2.10 11.31
C ILE A 342 3.62 1.79 10.21
N VAL A 343 2.34 1.98 10.53
CA VAL A 343 1.21 1.88 9.60
C VAL A 343 0.18 2.94 9.93
N MET A 344 -0.64 3.31 8.97
CA MET A 344 -1.84 4.11 9.17
C MET A 344 -3.00 3.41 8.47
N LYS A 345 -4.09 3.14 9.19
CA LYS A 345 -5.17 2.29 8.69
C LYS A 345 -6.54 2.89 8.98
N LEU A 346 -7.48 2.58 8.10
CA LEU A 346 -8.89 2.88 8.30
C LEU A 346 -9.36 2.15 9.57
N SER A 347 -9.63 2.91 10.65
CA SER A 347 -10.05 2.38 11.95
C SER A 347 -11.57 2.32 12.12
N LYS A 348 -12.28 3.26 11.53
CA LYS A 348 -13.74 3.31 11.48
C LYS A 348 -14.23 4.03 10.24
N CYS A 349 -15.42 3.68 9.78
CA CYS A 349 -16.07 4.34 8.64
C CYS A 349 -17.59 4.40 8.82
N ARG A 350 -18.25 5.21 7.99
CA ARG A 350 -19.70 5.23 7.81
C ARG A 350 -20.04 5.55 6.35
N ILE A 351 -21.16 5.07 5.87
CA ILE A 351 -21.55 5.24 4.46
C ILE A 351 -22.00 6.66 4.13
N ASN A 352 -22.54 7.37 5.12
CA ASN A 352 -22.90 8.78 5.08
C ASN A 352 -23.07 9.33 6.51
N LYS A 353 -23.29 10.63 6.64
CA LYS A 353 -23.42 11.33 7.93
C LYS A 353 -24.61 10.91 8.79
N ASN A 354 -25.63 10.28 8.18
CA ASN A 354 -26.85 9.86 8.87
C ASN A 354 -26.74 8.43 9.45
N GLN A 355 -25.60 7.73 9.21
CA GLN A 355 -25.34 6.40 9.71
C GLN A 355 -24.30 6.41 10.83
N ASP A 356 -24.41 5.44 11.73
CA ASP A 356 -23.44 5.25 12.80
C ASP A 356 -22.07 4.84 12.29
N TRP A 357 -21.02 5.24 13.01
CA TRP A 357 -19.66 4.79 12.79
C TRP A 357 -19.52 3.29 13.04
N ARG A 358 -18.90 2.60 12.09
CA ARG A 358 -18.59 1.17 12.19
C ARG A 358 -17.07 0.98 12.24
N LYS A 359 -16.62 0.11 13.14
CA LYS A 359 -15.21 -0.24 13.27
C LYS A 359 -14.74 -1.04 12.07
N CYS A 360 -13.51 -0.76 11.62
CA CYS A 360 -12.87 -1.49 10.53
C CYS A 360 -11.77 -2.38 11.12
N ILE A 361 -11.71 -3.62 10.68
CA ILE A 361 -10.71 -4.59 11.13
C ILE A 361 -9.98 -5.23 9.95
N LYS A 362 -8.76 -5.69 10.21
CA LYS A 362 -7.98 -6.55 9.34
C LYS A 362 -7.55 -7.79 10.13
N ILE A 363 -7.86 -9.00 9.66
CA ILE A 363 -7.45 -10.25 10.31
C ILE A 363 -6.03 -10.64 9.87
N SER A 364 -5.78 -10.77 8.56
CA SER A 364 -4.47 -11.19 8.03
C SER A 364 -4.12 -12.66 8.37
N ASP A 365 -3.17 -13.25 7.65
CA ASP A 365 -2.66 -14.59 7.97
C ASP A 365 -1.56 -14.55 9.06
N ASP A 366 -0.89 -13.40 9.24
CA ASP A 366 0.10 -13.18 10.30
C ASP A 366 -0.55 -12.59 11.56
N LEU A 367 -0.45 -13.26 12.71
CA LEU A 367 -1.00 -12.79 13.99
C LEU A 367 -0.52 -11.38 14.36
N GLY A 368 0.73 -11.03 14.10
CA GLY A 368 1.30 -9.69 14.36
C GLY A 368 0.79 -8.57 13.45
N LYS A 369 -0.03 -8.88 12.43
CA LYS A 369 -0.60 -7.90 11.49
C LYS A 369 -2.09 -7.63 11.71
N HIS A 370 -2.68 -8.19 12.75
CA HIS A 370 -4.06 -7.90 13.14
C HIS A 370 -4.23 -6.41 13.46
N LEU A 371 -5.37 -5.84 13.08
CA LEU A 371 -5.71 -4.45 13.36
C LEU A 371 -7.20 -4.33 13.63
N GLY A 372 -7.56 -3.64 14.71
CA GLY A 372 -8.94 -3.31 15.05
C GLY A 372 -9.34 -3.68 16.48
N ASP A 373 -10.62 -3.67 16.74
CA ASP A 373 -11.23 -3.93 18.03
C ASP A 373 -11.42 -5.44 18.27
N ASP A 374 -11.06 -5.92 19.46
CA ASP A 374 -11.10 -7.35 19.80
C ASP A 374 -12.51 -7.96 19.70
N LYS A 375 -13.56 -7.21 20.09
CA LYS A 375 -14.95 -7.69 19.97
C LYS A 375 -15.36 -7.83 18.50
N GLU A 376 -14.98 -6.87 17.70
CA GLU A 376 -15.25 -6.90 16.26
C GLU A 376 -14.49 -8.04 15.56
N PHE A 377 -13.30 -8.38 16.07
CA PHE A 377 -12.55 -9.56 15.64
C PHE A 377 -13.30 -10.86 15.84
N GLU A 378 -13.85 -11.08 17.03
CA GLU A 378 -14.61 -12.29 17.34
C GLU A 378 -15.89 -12.39 16.49
N ILE A 379 -16.57 -11.26 16.24
CA ILE A 379 -17.73 -11.20 15.33
C ILE A 379 -17.33 -11.61 13.92
N ALA A 380 -16.21 -11.06 13.42
CA ALA A 380 -15.74 -11.36 12.08
C ALA A 380 -15.33 -12.84 11.92
N LYS A 381 -14.58 -13.38 12.86
CA LYS A 381 -14.20 -14.81 12.86
C LYS A 381 -15.43 -15.69 12.83
N TYR A 382 -16.42 -15.41 13.67
CA TYR A 382 -17.68 -16.15 13.70
C TYR A 382 -18.40 -16.09 12.35
N GLN A 383 -18.53 -14.91 11.75
CA GLN A 383 -19.17 -14.74 10.44
C GLN A 383 -18.42 -15.44 9.31
N LEU A 384 -17.09 -15.47 9.37
CA LEU A 384 -16.24 -16.06 8.33
C LEU A 384 -16.03 -17.57 8.53
N GLY A 385 -16.33 -18.11 9.72
CA GLY A 385 -16.10 -19.51 10.08
C GLY A 385 -14.62 -19.88 10.22
N ILE A 386 -13.80 -18.99 10.82
CA ILE A 386 -12.35 -19.14 11.02
C ILE A 386 -11.96 -18.96 12.49
#